data_87a341f33cbb48956549e0bad924563e
#
_entry.id   87a341f33cbb48956549e0bad924563e
#
_cell.length_a   1.000
_cell.length_b   1.000
_cell.length_c   1.000
_cell.angle_alpha   90.00
_cell.angle_beta   90.00
_cell.angle_gamma   90.00
#
_symmetry.space_group_name_H-M   'P 1'
#
loop_
_entity.id
_entity.type
_entity.pdbx_description
1 polymer ?
#
loop_
_entity_poly.entity_id
_entity_poly.type
_entity_poly.pdbx_seq_one_letter_code
_entity_poly.pdbx_strand_id
1 'polypeptide(L)'
;ITPLGINDWRLVTIVPDAVTEDICDPINRGALSFSIKLFLAFVMSAMLISFIIFRTRREVEGVNQERDSMADISPGGIVKCTRDDFRMLYINQGCLELAGYSREELEDRFQNVFLGVVYPEDRDRLTALMRECGSEPLQCEYRIVTRSGEVRWILHRMRLAVEQRGEACLYCSMTDITDAKEAELKLRMSNERFLIAISHTDDMLFEYVYATGRIMRIAGKGASLTEASLYEAMDEIGMDEESRKAMEGVLETLRSGKASASVVMRSGNGCSR
;
A
#
# COMPACT_ATOMS: atom_id res chain seq x y z
N ILE A 1 -72.88 51.91 -0.17
CA ILE A 1 -74.33 52.21 -0.45
C ILE A 1 -74.99 50.87 -0.71
N THR A 2 -75.84 50.39 0.20
CA THR A 2 -76.52 49.11 0.07
C THR A 2 -78.03 49.36 -0.23
N PRO A 3 -78.62 48.81 -1.27
CA PRO A 3 -80.04 48.98 -1.52
C PRO A 3 -80.84 48.19 -0.46
N LEU A 4 -81.86 48.86 0.17
CA LEU A 4 -82.63 48.28 1.24
C LEU A 4 -83.90 47.54 0.73
N GLY A 5 -84.17 47.41 -0.59
CA GLY A 5 -85.20 46.64 -1.16
C GLY A 5 -86.64 47.17 -0.94
N ILE A 6 -86.81 48.36 -0.36
CA ILE A 6 -88.09 49.04 -0.10
C ILE A 6 -87.96 50.46 -0.65
N ASN A 7 -88.79 50.79 -1.70
CA ASN A 7 -89.00 52.13 -2.26
C ASN A 7 -87.67 52.92 -2.58
N ASP A 8 -86.76 52.33 -3.32
CA ASP A 8 -85.44 52.95 -3.71
C ASP A 8 -84.61 53.56 -2.61
N TRP A 9 -84.86 53.18 -1.37
CA TRP A 9 -84.02 53.64 -0.25
C TRP A 9 -82.70 52.95 -0.30
N ARG A 10 -81.64 53.81 -0.12
CA ARG A 10 -80.28 53.36 -0.04
C ARG A 10 -79.65 53.71 1.35
N LEU A 11 -79.12 52.72 2.00
CA LEU A 11 -78.36 52.97 3.22
C LEU A 11 -76.98 53.51 2.83
N VAL A 12 -76.70 54.73 3.21
CA VAL A 12 -75.36 55.31 3.08
C VAL A 12 -74.75 55.35 4.48
N THR A 13 -73.78 54.53 4.68
CA THR A 13 -72.98 54.57 5.89
C THR A 13 -71.77 55.48 5.64
N ILE A 14 -71.70 56.61 6.33
CA ILE A 14 -70.58 57.51 6.31
C ILE A 14 -69.72 57.14 7.53
N VAL A 15 -68.56 56.61 7.27
CA VAL A 15 -67.58 56.38 8.34
C VAL A 15 -66.61 57.58 8.29
N PRO A 16 -66.49 58.39 9.36
CA PRO A 16 -65.54 59.46 9.38
C PRO A 16 -64.10 59.01 9.21
N ASP A 17 -63.32 59.70 8.42
CA ASP A 17 -61.90 59.33 8.15
C ASP A 17 -61.09 59.20 9.45
N ALA A 18 -61.39 60.02 10.45
CA ALA A 18 -60.74 59.94 11.77
C ALA A 18 -60.92 58.57 12.46
N VAL A 19 -62.10 57.92 12.28
CA VAL A 19 -62.34 56.55 12.85
C VAL A 19 -61.53 55.48 12.10
N THR A 20 -61.35 55.70 10.83
CA THR A 20 -60.56 54.78 9.99
C THR A 20 -59.07 54.90 10.31
N GLU A 21 -58.55 56.07 10.52
CA GLU A 21 -57.16 56.33 10.93
C GLU A 21 -56.89 55.79 12.35
N ASP A 22 -57.75 56.05 13.32
CA ASP A 22 -57.55 55.60 14.70
C ASP A 22 -57.59 54.08 14.91
N ILE A 23 -58.35 53.34 14.06
CA ILE A 23 -58.46 51.87 14.19
C ILE A 23 -57.55 51.14 13.22
N CYS A 24 -57.43 51.56 11.98
CA CYS A 24 -56.66 50.84 10.97
C CYS A 24 -55.16 51.10 11.04
N ASP A 25 -54.72 52.28 11.37
CA ASP A 25 -53.30 52.64 11.45
C ASP A 25 -52.52 51.84 12.51
N PRO A 26 -52.97 51.68 13.74
CA PRO A 26 -52.26 50.89 14.73
C PRO A 26 -52.21 49.39 14.37
N ILE A 27 -53.28 48.87 13.74
CA ILE A 27 -53.33 47.49 13.25
C ILE A 27 -52.33 47.27 12.10
N ASN A 28 -52.27 48.19 11.12
CA ASN A 28 -51.34 48.12 10.01
C ASN A 28 -49.88 48.26 10.47
N ARG A 29 -49.58 49.19 11.40
CA ARG A 29 -48.23 49.32 11.97
C ARG A 29 -47.82 48.09 12.76
N GLY A 30 -48.78 47.47 13.49
CA GLY A 30 -48.52 46.22 14.22
C GLY A 30 -48.24 45.05 13.28
N ALA A 31 -49.04 44.89 12.22
CA ALA A 31 -48.85 43.86 11.21
C ALA A 31 -47.53 44.03 10.43
N LEU A 32 -47.18 45.25 10.05
CA LEU A 32 -45.94 45.55 9.36
C LEU A 32 -44.73 45.25 10.26
N SER A 33 -44.79 45.67 11.54
CA SER A 33 -43.73 45.40 12.53
C SER A 33 -43.54 43.91 12.75
N PHE A 34 -44.62 43.13 12.82
CA PHE A 34 -44.58 41.69 12.97
C PHE A 34 -43.96 41.02 11.72
N SER A 35 -44.37 41.44 10.52
CA SER A 35 -43.84 40.94 9.25
C SER A 35 -42.34 41.17 9.11
N ILE A 36 -41.86 42.39 9.49
CA ILE A 36 -40.44 42.73 9.49
C ILE A 36 -39.66 41.86 10.47
N LYS A 37 -40.17 41.63 11.67
CA LYS A 37 -39.51 40.74 12.67
C LYS A 37 -39.43 39.32 12.19
N LEU A 38 -40.51 38.79 11.57
CA LEU A 38 -40.55 37.48 10.99
C LEU A 38 -39.54 37.29 9.86
N PHE A 39 -39.47 38.30 8.97
CA PHE A 39 -38.49 38.34 7.87
C PHE A 39 -37.04 38.38 8.39
N LEU A 40 -36.75 39.20 9.38
CA LEU A 40 -35.43 39.23 10.03
C LEU A 40 -35.06 37.94 10.68
N ALA A 41 -36.01 37.26 11.36
CA ALA A 41 -35.79 35.94 11.96
C ALA A 41 -35.50 34.88 10.88
N PHE A 42 -36.20 34.94 9.75
CA PHE A 42 -35.94 34.04 8.62
C PHE A 42 -34.53 34.27 8.01
N VAL A 43 -34.14 35.52 7.78
CA VAL A 43 -32.82 35.87 7.26
C VAL A 43 -31.72 35.44 8.24
N MET A 44 -31.90 35.67 9.53
CA MET A 44 -30.94 35.22 10.56
C MET A 44 -30.81 33.70 10.58
N SER A 45 -31.92 32.99 10.48
CA SER A 45 -31.95 31.51 10.40
C SER A 45 -31.23 31.00 9.13
N ALA A 46 -31.49 31.61 7.98
CA ALA A 46 -30.82 31.26 6.73
C ALA A 46 -29.31 31.51 6.78
N MET A 47 -28.89 32.65 7.39
CA MET A 47 -27.46 32.93 7.59
C MET A 47 -26.80 31.90 8.54
N LEU A 48 -27.47 31.53 9.64
CA LEU A 48 -26.96 30.56 10.58
C LEU A 48 -26.77 29.19 9.92
N ILE A 49 -27.79 28.73 9.18
CA ILE A 49 -27.73 27.47 8.43
C ILE A 49 -26.58 27.51 7.40
N SER A 50 -26.46 28.58 6.64
CA SER A 50 -25.38 28.77 5.66
C SER A 50 -24.00 28.76 6.32
N PHE A 51 -23.87 29.42 7.47
CA PHE A 51 -22.63 29.42 8.26
C PHE A 51 -22.26 28.02 8.78
N ILE A 52 -23.25 27.27 9.30
CA ILE A 52 -23.03 25.90 9.77
C ILE A 52 -22.57 25.01 8.60
N ILE A 53 -23.26 25.08 7.47
CA ILE A 53 -22.90 24.29 6.26
C ILE A 53 -21.48 24.65 5.80
N PHE A 54 -21.16 25.94 5.75
CA PHE A 54 -19.83 26.41 5.32
C PHE A 54 -18.72 25.94 6.28
N ARG A 55 -18.97 26.02 7.59
CA ARG A 55 -18.03 25.55 8.61
C ARG A 55 -17.81 24.03 8.51
N THR A 56 -18.90 23.27 8.41
CA THR A 56 -18.81 21.80 8.30
C THR A 56 -18.07 21.36 7.03
N ARG A 57 -18.29 22.05 5.91
CA ARG A 57 -17.54 21.77 4.67
C ARG A 57 -16.05 22.02 4.84
N ARG A 58 -15.66 23.14 5.45
CA ARG A 58 -14.24 23.45 5.70
C ARG A 58 -13.56 22.42 6.62
N GLU A 59 -14.24 21.97 7.66
CA GLU A 59 -13.70 20.94 8.56
C GLU A 59 -13.50 19.60 7.82
N VAL A 60 -14.44 19.19 6.97
CA VAL A 60 -14.34 17.96 6.16
C VAL A 60 -13.25 18.08 5.10
N GLU A 61 -13.14 19.21 4.42
CA GLU A 61 -12.09 19.46 3.43
C GLU A 61 -10.69 19.47 4.07
N GLY A 62 -10.54 20.07 5.25
CA GLY A 62 -9.28 20.07 5.99
C GLY A 62 -8.83 18.68 6.40
N VAL A 63 -9.71 17.84 6.92
CA VAL A 63 -9.40 16.44 7.28
C VAL A 63 -9.05 15.60 6.06
N ASN A 64 -9.73 15.79 4.94
CA ASN A 64 -9.41 15.07 3.71
C ASN A 64 -8.05 15.49 3.16
N GLN A 65 -7.74 16.79 3.16
CA GLN A 65 -6.45 17.29 2.68
C GLN A 65 -5.28 16.84 3.56
N GLU A 66 -5.47 16.73 4.87
CA GLU A 66 -4.47 16.20 5.80
C GLU A 66 -4.23 14.69 5.56
N ARG A 67 -5.29 13.92 5.33
CA ARG A 67 -5.20 12.50 4.97
C ARG A 67 -4.49 12.28 3.63
N ASP A 68 -4.81 13.08 2.62
CA ASP A 68 -4.17 13.00 1.31
C ASP A 68 -2.69 13.37 1.41
N SER A 69 -2.35 14.42 2.16
CA SER A 69 -0.96 14.80 2.40
C SER A 69 -0.15 13.73 3.13
N MET A 70 -0.75 13.03 4.12
CA MET A 70 -0.10 11.91 4.80
C MET A 70 0.08 10.71 3.86
N ALA A 71 -0.90 10.43 3.00
CA ALA A 71 -0.81 9.35 2.02
C ALA A 71 0.28 9.64 0.96
N ASP A 72 0.48 10.90 0.58
CA ASP A 72 1.49 11.31 -0.41
C ASP A 72 2.92 11.31 0.15
N ILE A 73 3.10 11.46 1.47
CA ILE A 73 4.42 11.33 2.12
C ILE A 73 4.83 9.83 2.22
N SER A 74 3.89 8.90 2.12
CA SER A 74 4.20 7.46 2.18
C SER A 74 5.07 7.04 0.99
N PRO A 75 6.22 6.39 1.20
CA PRO A 75 7.10 5.95 0.11
C PRO A 75 6.51 4.73 -0.62
N GLY A 76 5.33 4.87 -1.19
CA GLY A 76 4.65 3.79 -1.89
C GLY A 76 3.30 4.18 -2.44
N GLY A 77 2.75 3.32 -3.27
CA GLY A 77 1.42 3.50 -3.84
C GLY A 77 0.34 3.13 -2.82
N ILE A 78 -0.67 3.99 -2.69
CA ILE A 78 -1.90 3.69 -1.96
C ILE A 78 -3.05 3.77 -2.95
N VAL A 79 -3.83 2.71 -3.02
CA VAL A 79 -5.01 2.60 -3.88
C VAL A 79 -6.19 2.12 -3.08
N LYS A 80 -7.34 2.74 -3.31
CA LYS A 80 -8.63 2.22 -2.92
C LYS A 80 -9.40 1.85 -4.18
N CYS A 81 -9.92 0.64 -4.27
CA CYS A 81 -10.71 0.20 -5.41
C CYS A 81 -11.98 -0.52 -4.98
N THR A 82 -12.94 -0.57 -5.89
CA THR A 82 -14.14 -1.40 -5.75
C THR A 82 -13.78 -2.88 -5.70
N ARG A 83 -14.62 -3.70 -5.06
CA ARG A 83 -14.41 -5.15 -5.00
C ARG A 83 -14.76 -5.86 -6.31
N ASP A 84 -15.79 -5.40 -7.01
CA ASP A 84 -16.39 -6.16 -8.11
C ASP A 84 -15.62 -6.01 -9.42
N ASP A 85 -15.29 -4.78 -9.80
CA ASP A 85 -14.63 -4.42 -11.06
C ASP A 85 -13.22 -3.85 -10.88
N PHE A 86 -12.72 -3.78 -9.63
CA PHE A 86 -11.39 -3.25 -9.28
C PHE A 86 -11.11 -1.85 -9.81
N ARG A 87 -12.17 -1.03 -9.91
CA ARG A 87 -12.05 0.36 -10.32
C ARG A 87 -11.44 1.18 -9.20
N MET A 88 -10.43 1.94 -9.53
CA MET A 88 -9.74 2.82 -8.59
C MET A 88 -10.63 4.00 -8.21
N LEU A 89 -10.98 4.09 -6.94
CA LEU A 89 -11.75 5.18 -6.34
C LEU A 89 -10.83 6.27 -5.79
N TYR A 90 -9.65 5.88 -5.34
CA TYR A 90 -8.61 6.75 -4.82
C TYR A 90 -7.24 6.19 -5.20
N ILE A 91 -6.32 7.09 -5.49
CA ILE A 91 -4.93 6.79 -5.79
C ILE A 91 -4.09 7.98 -5.32
N ASN A 92 -3.00 7.72 -4.56
CA ASN A 92 -2.08 8.75 -4.12
C ASN A 92 -1.01 9.05 -5.18
N GLN A 93 -0.25 10.12 -4.96
CA GLN A 93 0.84 10.54 -5.85
C GLN A 93 1.93 9.45 -5.99
N GLY A 94 2.28 8.75 -4.90
CA GLY A 94 3.27 7.68 -4.92
C GLY A 94 2.90 6.53 -5.87
N CYS A 95 1.61 6.22 -6.03
CA CYS A 95 1.17 5.21 -6.98
C CYS A 95 1.31 5.68 -8.43
N LEU A 96 1.03 6.96 -8.71
CA LEU A 96 1.23 7.54 -10.05
C LEU A 96 2.70 7.52 -10.45
N GLU A 97 3.60 7.90 -9.54
CA GLU A 97 5.05 7.87 -9.73
C GLU A 97 5.57 6.45 -9.95
N LEU A 98 5.07 5.48 -9.18
CA LEU A 98 5.43 4.08 -9.29
C LEU A 98 5.05 3.50 -10.65
N ALA A 99 3.86 3.81 -11.16
CA ALA A 99 3.38 3.35 -12.45
C ALA A 99 3.85 4.23 -13.62
N GLY A 100 4.22 5.49 -13.36
CA GLY A 100 4.67 6.47 -14.36
C GLY A 100 3.55 7.05 -15.22
N TYR A 101 2.28 6.86 -14.84
CA TYR A 101 1.11 7.40 -15.54
C TYR A 101 0.56 8.61 -14.80
N SER A 102 -0.02 9.57 -15.54
CA SER A 102 -0.89 10.57 -14.92
C SER A 102 -2.27 9.97 -14.59
N ARG A 103 -3.04 10.67 -13.77
CA ARG A 103 -4.40 10.25 -13.41
C ARG A 103 -5.30 10.18 -14.64
N GLU A 104 -5.19 11.17 -15.51
CA GLU A 104 -5.94 11.25 -16.76
C GLU A 104 -5.58 10.11 -17.70
N GLU A 105 -4.30 9.76 -17.80
CA GLU A 105 -3.85 8.63 -18.62
C GLU A 105 -4.34 7.27 -18.11
N LEU A 106 -4.46 7.10 -16.78
CA LEU A 106 -5.05 5.88 -16.20
C LEU A 106 -6.54 5.77 -16.52
N GLU A 107 -7.26 6.90 -16.51
CA GLU A 107 -8.68 6.94 -16.89
C GLU A 107 -8.86 6.64 -18.38
N ASP A 108 -8.13 7.32 -19.24
CA ASP A 108 -8.26 7.19 -20.70
C ASP A 108 -7.88 5.81 -21.22
N ARG A 109 -6.77 5.24 -20.70
CA ARG A 109 -6.24 3.96 -21.18
C ARG A 109 -6.87 2.74 -20.53
N PHE A 110 -7.17 2.83 -19.25
CA PHE A 110 -7.57 1.66 -18.45
C PHE A 110 -8.92 1.84 -17.77
N GLN A 111 -9.64 2.96 -18.05
CA GLN A 111 -10.94 3.27 -17.44
C GLN A 111 -10.88 3.23 -15.91
N ASN A 112 -9.76 3.63 -15.34
CA ASN A 112 -9.46 3.53 -13.90
C ASN A 112 -9.51 2.09 -13.34
N VAL A 113 -9.37 1.04 -14.16
CA VAL A 113 -9.31 -0.34 -13.69
C VAL A 113 -7.89 -0.67 -13.27
N PHE A 114 -7.71 -1.06 -12.00
CA PHE A 114 -6.42 -1.34 -11.40
C PHE A 114 -5.60 -2.38 -12.18
N LEU A 115 -6.25 -3.42 -12.68
CA LEU A 115 -5.60 -4.50 -13.42
C LEU A 115 -4.97 -4.07 -14.77
N GLY A 116 -5.29 -2.87 -15.25
CA GLY A 116 -4.77 -2.35 -16.51
C GLY A 116 -3.24 -2.21 -16.54
N VAL A 117 -2.63 -1.81 -15.42
CA VAL A 117 -1.17 -1.64 -15.27
C VAL A 117 -0.45 -2.93 -14.90
N VAL A 118 -1.15 -3.99 -14.54
CA VAL A 118 -0.57 -5.28 -14.13
C VAL A 118 -0.03 -6.02 -15.34
N TYR A 119 1.15 -6.64 -15.19
CA TYR A 119 1.75 -7.47 -16.22
C TYR A 119 0.78 -8.59 -16.66
N PRO A 120 0.60 -8.83 -17.97
CA PRO A 120 -0.48 -9.69 -18.47
C PRO A 120 -0.56 -11.07 -17.82
N GLU A 121 0.57 -11.75 -17.64
CA GLU A 121 0.63 -13.11 -17.06
C GLU A 121 0.23 -13.15 -15.57
N ASP A 122 0.33 -12.02 -14.86
CA ASP A 122 0.05 -11.96 -13.42
C ASP A 122 -1.42 -11.57 -13.13
N ARG A 123 -2.18 -11.10 -14.14
CA ARG A 123 -3.54 -10.57 -13.99
C ARG A 123 -4.53 -11.57 -13.41
N ASP A 124 -4.58 -12.78 -13.95
CA ASP A 124 -5.56 -13.79 -13.53
C ASP A 124 -5.31 -14.22 -12.09
N ARG A 125 -4.04 -14.44 -11.73
CA ARG A 125 -3.63 -14.78 -10.36
C ARG A 125 -3.97 -13.66 -9.38
N LEU A 126 -3.65 -12.41 -9.73
CA LEU A 126 -3.97 -11.26 -8.88
C LEU A 126 -5.47 -11.07 -8.74
N THR A 127 -6.24 -11.22 -9.82
CA THR A 127 -7.70 -11.13 -9.81
C THR A 127 -8.32 -12.14 -8.85
N ALA A 128 -7.85 -13.39 -8.86
CA ALA A 128 -8.32 -14.41 -7.95
C ALA A 128 -8.04 -14.02 -6.49
N LEU A 129 -6.82 -13.59 -6.17
CA LEU A 129 -6.43 -13.14 -4.84
C LEU A 129 -7.24 -11.93 -4.36
N MET A 130 -7.50 -10.94 -5.21
CA MET A 130 -8.30 -9.77 -4.88
C MET A 130 -9.76 -10.12 -4.58
N ARG A 131 -10.33 -11.11 -5.29
CA ARG A 131 -11.68 -11.62 -5.02
C ARG A 131 -11.78 -12.42 -3.73
N GLU A 132 -10.75 -13.16 -3.37
CA GLU A 132 -10.67 -13.94 -2.13
C GLU A 132 -10.33 -13.07 -0.91
N CYS A 133 -9.82 -11.85 -1.13
CA CYS A 133 -9.42 -10.95 -0.06
C CYS A 133 -10.59 -10.64 0.88
N GLY A 134 -10.37 -10.86 2.17
CA GLY A 134 -11.31 -10.59 3.26
C GLY A 134 -10.89 -9.41 4.14
N SER A 135 -11.38 -9.40 5.37
CA SER A 135 -11.01 -8.41 6.38
C SER A 135 -9.56 -8.57 6.88
N GLU A 136 -9.01 -9.78 6.82
CA GLU A 136 -7.61 -10.04 7.14
C GLU A 136 -6.71 -9.55 6.00
N PRO A 137 -5.57 -8.89 6.32
CA PRO A 137 -4.64 -8.42 5.31
C PRO A 137 -4.05 -9.57 4.50
N LEU A 138 -4.13 -9.48 3.18
CA LEU A 138 -3.50 -10.41 2.25
C LEU A 138 -2.32 -9.70 1.58
N GLN A 139 -1.22 -10.45 1.38
CA GLN A 139 -0.01 -9.95 0.74
C GLN A 139 0.35 -10.82 -0.45
N CYS A 140 0.74 -10.19 -1.55
CA CYS A 140 1.24 -10.89 -2.74
C CYS A 140 2.27 -10.04 -3.49
N GLU A 141 3.06 -10.70 -4.34
CA GLU A 141 4.01 -10.07 -5.24
C GLU A 141 3.56 -10.30 -6.68
N TYR A 142 3.66 -9.28 -7.51
CA TYR A 142 3.38 -9.35 -8.94
C TYR A 142 4.13 -8.24 -9.68
N ARG A 143 4.09 -8.28 -11.01
CA ARG A 143 4.74 -7.31 -11.88
C ARG A 143 3.74 -6.30 -12.42
N ILE A 144 4.16 -5.06 -12.55
CA ILE A 144 3.46 -4.02 -13.30
C ILE A 144 4.28 -3.61 -14.52
N VAL A 145 3.61 -3.04 -15.51
CA VAL A 145 4.25 -2.41 -16.66
C VAL A 145 4.05 -0.90 -16.53
N THR A 146 5.16 -0.17 -16.39
CA THR A 146 5.12 1.29 -16.32
C THR A 146 4.78 1.91 -17.67
N ARG A 147 4.52 3.22 -17.68
CA ARG A 147 4.29 3.97 -18.91
C ARG A 147 5.45 3.88 -19.91
N SER A 148 6.69 3.83 -19.40
CA SER A 148 7.90 3.65 -20.22
C SER A 148 8.08 2.24 -20.79
N GLY A 149 7.25 1.28 -20.37
CA GLY A 149 7.39 -0.13 -20.70
C GLY A 149 8.32 -0.91 -19.79
N GLU A 150 8.85 -0.29 -18.75
CA GLU A 150 9.66 -0.94 -17.72
C GLU A 150 8.80 -1.89 -16.88
N VAL A 151 9.33 -3.07 -16.56
CA VAL A 151 8.67 -4.02 -15.67
C VAL A 151 9.19 -3.83 -14.25
N ARG A 152 8.28 -3.59 -13.29
CA ARG A 152 8.60 -3.44 -11.88
C ARG A 152 7.92 -4.51 -11.05
N TRP A 153 8.62 -4.99 -10.03
CA TRP A 153 8.08 -5.90 -9.05
C TRP A 153 7.44 -5.13 -7.90
N ILE A 154 6.20 -5.50 -7.58
CA ILE A 154 5.40 -4.85 -6.57
C ILE A 154 5.07 -5.82 -5.45
N LEU A 155 5.38 -5.42 -4.21
CA LEU A 155 4.81 -6.01 -3.02
C LEU A 155 3.48 -5.33 -2.73
N HIS A 156 2.40 -6.08 -2.85
CA HIS A 156 1.03 -5.59 -2.68
C HIS A 156 0.45 -6.15 -1.38
N ARG A 157 -0.01 -5.27 -0.52
CA ARG A 157 -0.83 -5.62 0.64
C ARG A 157 -2.22 -5.07 0.43
N MET A 158 -3.23 -5.90 0.65
CA MET A 158 -4.63 -5.52 0.45
C MET A 158 -5.50 -6.01 1.60
N ARG A 159 -6.59 -5.29 1.85
CA ARG A 159 -7.60 -5.62 2.84
C ARG A 159 -8.96 -5.16 2.36
N LEU A 160 -9.99 -6.00 2.55
CA LEU A 160 -11.37 -5.60 2.34
C LEU A 160 -11.89 -4.84 3.55
N ALA A 161 -12.56 -3.73 3.31
CA ALA A 161 -13.34 -3.02 4.33
C ALA A 161 -14.69 -2.59 3.76
N VAL A 162 -15.71 -2.61 4.62
CA VAL A 162 -17.06 -2.13 4.27
C VAL A 162 -17.21 -0.72 4.81
N GLU A 163 -17.57 0.21 3.93
CA GLU A 163 -17.77 1.61 4.29
C GLU A 163 -19.14 1.87 4.94
N GLN A 164 -19.33 3.08 5.48
CA GLN A 164 -20.56 3.47 6.16
C GLN A 164 -21.82 3.35 5.30
N ARG A 165 -21.66 3.39 3.95
CA ARG A 165 -22.77 3.20 2.99
C ARG A 165 -23.00 1.75 2.58
N GLY A 166 -22.27 0.80 3.16
CA GLY A 166 -22.37 -0.63 2.84
C GLY A 166 -21.56 -1.05 1.63
N GLU A 167 -20.82 -0.16 1.00
CA GLU A 167 -19.96 -0.48 -0.14
C GLU A 167 -18.69 -1.20 0.33
N ALA A 168 -18.39 -2.34 -0.30
CA ALA A 168 -17.19 -3.11 -0.04
C ALA A 168 -16.03 -2.60 -0.92
N CYS A 169 -14.97 -2.11 -0.29
CA CYS A 169 -13.79 -1.57 -0.96
C CYS A 169 -12.53 -2.31 -0.54
N LEU A 170 -11.60 -2.48 -1.46
CA LEU A 170 -10.26 -2.95 -1.21
C LEU A 170 -9.33 -1.76 -0.95
N TYR A 171 -8.66 -1.80 0.18
CA TYR A 171 -7.59 -0.87 0.55
C TYR A 171 -6.26 -1.53 0.31
N CYS A 172 -5.47 -0.94 -0.55
CA CYS A 172 -4.25 -1.50 -1.09
C CYS A 172 -3.06 -0.59 -0.84
N SER A 173 -1.93 -1.16 -0.43
CA SER A 173 -0.63 -0.50 -0.44
C SER A 173 0.32 -1.26 -1.35
N MET A 174 1.14 -0.52 -2.09
CA MET A 174 2.08 -1.04 -3.07
C MET A 174 3.47 -0.50 -2.79
N THR A 175 4.45 -1.38 -2.77
CA THR A 175 5.86 -1.03 -2.58
C THR A 175 6.66 -1.59 -3.74
N ASP A 176 7.52 -0.79 -4.35
CA ASP A 176 8.47 -1.25 -5.35
C ASP A 176 9.55 -2.10 -4.67
N ILE A 177 9.69 -3.34 -5.11
CA ILE A 177 10.69 -4.29 -4.64
C ILE A 177 11.62 -4.74 -5.77
N THR A 178 11.68 -3.98 -6.87
CA THR A 178 12.46 -4.34 -8.06
C THR A 178 13.93 -4.47 -7.71
N ASP A 179 14.52 -3.48 -7.04
CA ASP A 179 15.93 -3.51 -6.63
C ASP A 179 16.24 -4.69 -5.70
N ALA A 180 15.33 -5.01 -4.78
CA ALA A 180 15.48 -6.16 -3.89
C ALA A 180 15.46 -7.48 -4.66
N LYS A 181 14.54 -7.64 -5.62
CA LYS A 181 14.46 -8.83 -6.50
C LYS A 181 15.67 -8.96 -7.40
N GLU A 182 16.16 -7.87 -7.96
CA GLU A 182 17.38 -7.88 -8.75
C GLU A 182 18.62 -8.25 -7.94
N ALA A 183 18.74 -7.72 -6.72
CA ALA A 183 19.85 -8.05 -5.82
C ALA A 183 19.80 -9.53 -5.42
N GLU A 184 18.62 -10.06 -5.08
CA GLU A 184 18.41 -11.48 -4.78
C GLU A 184 18.82 -12.38 -5.96
N LEU A 185 18.38 -12.02 -7.18
CA LEU A 185 18.73 -12.75 -8.38
C LEU A 185 20.23 -12.71 -8.68
N LYS A 186 20.87 -11.54 -8.54
CA LYS A 186 22.31 -11.38 -8.73
C LYS A 186 23.10 -12.25 -7.74
N LEU A 187 22.69 -12.24 -6.46
CA LEU A 187 23.30 -13.08 -5.42
C LEU A 187 23.14 -14.57 -5.74
N ARG A 188 21.93 -15.00 -6.11
CA ARG A 188 21.65 -16.38 -6.49
C ARG A 188 22.51 -16.83 -7.67
N MET A 189 22.56 -16.02 -8.74
CA MET A 189 23.39 -16.30 -9.92
C MET A 189 24.89 -16.36 -9.56
N SER A 190 25.36 -15.47 -8.69
CA SER A 190 26.75 -15.50 -8.22
C SER A 190 27.06 -16.79 -7.45
N ASN A 191 26.17 -17.21 -6.55
CA ASN A 191 26.34 -18.46 -5.80
C ASN A 191 26.29 -19.68 -6.72
N GLU A 192 25.38 -19.72 -7.68
CA GLU A 192 25.31 -20.80 -8.66
C GLU A 192 26.60 -20.90 -9.50
N ARG A 193 27.12 -19.77 -10.01
CA ARG A 193 28.38 -19.72 -10.73
C ARG A 193 29.55 -20.18 -9.88
N PHE A 194 29.58 -19.77 -8.62
CA PHE A 194 30.62 -20.18 -7.65
C PHE A 194 30.58 -21.70 -7.41
N LEU A 195 29.41 -22.30 -7.20
CA LEU A 195 29.24 -23.73 -7.04
C LEU A 195 29.64 -24.51 -8.30
N ILE A 196 29.29 -24.02 -9.51
CA ILE A 196 29.71 -24.63 -10.78
C ILE A 196 31.24 -24.56 -10.93
N ALA A 197 31.85 -23.42 -10.64
CA ALA A 197 33.30 -23.28 -10.73
C ALA A 197 34.04 -24.29 -9.84
N ILE A 198 33.58 -24.45 -8.59
CA ILE A 198 34.18 -25.41 -7.65
C ILE A 198 33.90 -26.85 -8.06
N SER A 199 32.74 -27.16 -8.63
CA SER A 199 32.42 -28.55 -9.06
C SER A 199 33.30 -29.03 -10.20
N HIS A 200 33.94 -28.14 -10.95
CA HIS A 200 34.88 -28.46 -12.03
C HIS A 200 36.34 -28.48 -11.59
N THR A 201 36.63 -28.12 -10.35
CA THR A 201 37.97 -28.25 -9.76
C THR A 201 38.02 -29.56 -8.91
N ASP A 202 39.21 -30.11 -8.70
CA ASP A 202 39.40 -31.19 -7.75
C ASP A 202 39.43 -30.68 -6.28
N ASP A 203 39.17 -29.37 -6.10
CA ASP A 203 39.13 -28.72 -4.78
C ASP A 203 37.82 -29.04 -4.05
N MET A 204 37.90 -29.10 -2.74
CA MET A 204 36.74 -29.24 -1.85
C MET A 204 36.58 -28.00 -1.00
N LEU A 205 35.34 -27.52 -0.90
CA LEU A 205 34.98 -26.38 -0.06
C LEU A 205 34.31 -26.87 1.22
N PHE A 206 34.85 -26.45 2.34
CA PHE A 206 34.31 -26.73 3.67
C PHE A 206 33.99 -25.46 4.41
N GLU A 207 32.92 -25.48 5.17
CA GLU A 207 32.59 -24.49 6.19
C GLU A 207 32.79 -25.12 7.57
N TYR A 208 33.55 -24.43 8.44
CA TYR A 208 33.78 -24.86 9.84
C TYR A 208 33.10 -23.85 10.78
N VAL A 209 32.13 -24.35 11.56
CA VAL A 209 31.41 -23.57 12.55
C VAL A 209 32.08 -23.64 13.90
N TYR A 210 32.82 -22.62 14.30
CA TYR A 210 33.55 -22.56 15.55
C TYR A 210 32.70 -22.78 16.80
N ALA A 211 31.46 -22.33 16.81
CA ALA A 211 30.56 -22.44 17.96
C ALA A 211 30.20 -23.90 18.28
N THR A 212 30.10 -24.75 17.25
CA THR A 212 29.66 -26.15 17.38
C THR A 212 30.80 -27.15 17.16
N GLY A 213 31.94 -26.70 16.61
CA GLY A 213 33.05 -27.59 16.23
C GLY A 213 32.73 -28.48 15.02
N ARG A 214 31.65 -28.18 14.26
CA ARG A 214 31.19 -29.00 13.12
C ARG A 214 31.73 -28.42 11.82
N ILE A 215 31.98 -29.31 10.88
CA ILE A 215 32.38 -28.99 9.52
C ILE A 215 31.26 -29.42 8.57
N MET A 216 30.99 -28.61 7.59
CA MET A 216 30.05 -28.89 6.54
C MET A 216 30.74 -28.83 5.18
N ARG A 217 30.62 -29.89 4.39
CA ARG A 217 31.10 -29.92 3.02
C ARG A 217 30.10 -29.20 2.11
N ILE A 218 30.51 -28.09 1.50
CA ILE A 218 29.61 -27.25 0.69
C ILE A 218 29.66 -27.66 -0.78
N ALA A 219 30.84 -27.90 -1.33
CA ALA A 219 31.03 -28.22 -2.74
C ALA A 219 32.32 -28.99 -2.99
N GLY A 220 32.44 -29.63 -4.16
CA GLY A 220 33.61 -30.38 -4.63
C GLY A 220 33.25 -31.77 -5.16
N LYS A 221 34.22 -32.48 -5.72
CA LYS A 221 34.03 -33.78 -6.33
C LYS A 221 33.57 -34.82 -5.29
N GLY A 222 32.40 -35.40 -5.49
CA GLY A 222 31.80 -36.36 -4.54
C GLY A 222 31.13 -35.72 -3.33
N ALA A 223 30.90 -34.36 -3.36
CA ALA A 223 30.25 -33.69 -2.27
C ALA A 223 28.77 -34.04 -2.17
N SER A 224 28.37 -34.66 -1.08
CA SER A 224 27.03 -34.60 -0.54
C SER A 224 27.06 -33.59 0.63
N LEU A 225 25.99 -32.81 0.83
CA LEU A 225 25.82 -31.99 2.03
C LEU A 225 25.76 -32.88 3.26
N THR A 226 26.89 -33.20 3.84
CA THR A 226 27.02 -33.97 5.07
C THR A 226 27.60 -33.07 6.16
N GLU A 227 26.87 -32.97 7.24
CA GLU A 227 27.34 -32.32 8.46
C GLU A 227 28.04 -33.36 9.33
N ALA A 228 29.31 -33.14 9.60
CA ALA A 228 30.11 -34.07 10.39
C ALA A 228 30.93 -33.30 11.45
N SER A 229 31.40 -34.02 12.47
CA SER A 229 32.45 -33.44 13.30
C SER A 229 33.75 -33.29 12.50
N LEU A 230 34.62 -32.36 12.91
CA LEU A 230 35.90 -32.15 12.22
C LEU A 230 36.70 -33.46 12.04
N TYR A 231 36.72 -34.31 13.07
CA TYR A 231 37.44 -35.57 13.07
C TYR A 231 36.82 -36.60 12.15
N GLU A 232 35.48 -36.71 12.14
CA GLU A 232 34.75 -37.59 11.19
C GLU A 232 35.02 -37.17 9.75
N ALA A 233 35.02 -35.87 9.46
CA ALA A 233 35.30 -35.35 8.11
C ALA A 233 36.73 -35.63 7.68
N MET A 234 37.71 -35.53 8.58
CA MET A 234 39.10 -35.85 8.33
C MET A 234 39.33 -37.36 8.06
N ASP A 235 38.62 -38.22 8.79
CA ASP A 235 38.63 -39.67 8.59
C ASP A 235 37.97 -40.06 7.26
N GLU A 236 36.84 -39.47 6.92
CA GLU A 236 36.14 -39.71 5.65
C GLU A 236 37.00 -39.35 4.42
N ILE A 237 37.80 -38.31 4.51
CA ILE A 237 38.68 -37.87 3.43
C ILE A 237 39.94 -38.75 3.38
N GLY A 238 40.19 -39.57 4.41
CA GLY A 238 41.39 -40.37 4.51
C GLY A 238 42.67 -39.54 4.71
N MET A 239 42.59 -38.47 5.52
CA MET A 239 43.76 -37.64 5.85
C MET A 239 44.84 -38.40 6.58
N ASP A 240 46.08 -38.23 6.16
CA ASP A 240 47.21 -38.71 6.92
C ASP A 240 47.44 -37.89 8.21
N GLU A 241 48.21 -38.42 9.13
CA GLU A 241 48.45 -37.82 10.46
C GLU A 241 49.17 -36.47 10.38
N GLU A 242 50.01 -36.30 9.35
CA GLU A 242 50.74 -35.04 9.12
C GLU A 242 49.81 -33.91 8.66
N SER A 243 48.91 -34.23 7.71
CA SER A 243 47.86 -33.34 7.20
C SER A 243 46.83 -33.00 8.29
N ARG A 244 46.52 -33.94 9.16
CA ARG A 244 45.62 -33.75 10.31
C ARG A 244 46.16 -32.73 11.29
N LYS A 245 47.43 -32.86 11.69
CA LYS A 245 48.12 -31.87 12.57
C LYS A 245 48.26 -30.49 11.91
N ALA A 246 48.47 -30.45 10.61
CA ALA A 246 48.56 -29.22 9.87
C ALA A 246 47.21 -28.48 9.83
N MET A 247 46.10 -29.22 9.68
CA MET A 247 44.75 -28.67 9.72
C MET A 247 44.40 -28.13 11.11
N GLU A 248 44.73 -28.84 12.18
CA GLU A 248 44.55 -28.36 13.55
C GLU A 248 45.31 -27.08 13.81
N GLY A 249 46.55 -26.96 13.33
CA GLY A 249 47.36 -25.73 13.41
C GLY A 249 46.76 -24.56 12.64
N VAL A 250 46.10 -24.81 11.49
CA VAL A 250 45.37 -23.79 10.74
C VAL A 250 44.16 -23.31 11.55
N LEU A 251 43.37 -24.22 12.11
CA LEU A 251 42.22 -23.86 12.92
C LEU A 251 42.59 -23.07 14.17
N GLU A 252 43.69 -23.42 14.83
CA GLU A 252 44.19 -22.68 15.97
C GLU A 252 44.67 -21.28 15.57
N THR A 253 45.33 -21.16 14.43
CA THR A 253 45.72 -19.86 13.84
C THR A 253 44.54 -18.97 13.55
N LEU A 254 43.45 -19.51 12.95
CA LEU A 254 42.22 -18.77 12.69
C LEU A 254 41.48 -18.40 13.99
N ARG A 255 41.47 -19.29 15.01
CA ARG A 255 40.92 -18.98 16.35
C ARG A 255 41.66 -17.84 17.04
N SER A 256 42.94 -17.66 16.77
CA SER A 256 43.74 -16.55 17.32
C SER A 256 43.45 -15.19 16.66
N GLY A 257 42.50 -15.14 15.72
CA GLY A 257 42.01 -13.90 15.05
C GLY A 257 42.79 -13.51 13.79
N LYS A 258 43.63 -14.39 13.23
CA LYS A 258 44.21 -14.14 11.91
C LYS A 258 43.18 -14.32 10.81
N ALA A 259 43.21 -13.44 9.81
CA ALA A 259 42.21 -13.38 8.76
C ALA A 259 42.24 -14.56 7.77
N SER A 260 43.37 -15.25 7.62
CA SER A 260 43.52 -16.41 6.74
C SER A 260 44.71 -17.28 7.15
N ALA A 261 44.57 -18.55 6.88
CA ALA A 261 45.65 -19.53 6.97
C ALA A 261 45.50 -20.55 5.83
N SER A 262 46.60 -21.13 5.38
CA SER A 262 46.57 -22.14 4.32
C SER A 262 47.43 -23.34 4.71
N VAL A 263 47.00 -24.52 4.27
CA VAL A 263 47.76 -25.77 4.45
C VAL A 263 47.59 -26.60 3.18
N VAL A 264 48.67 -27.31 2.81
CA VAL A 264 48.64 -28.32 1.77
C VAL A 264 48.41 -29.66 2.44
N MET A 265 47.36 -30.35 2.07
CA MET A 265 46.97 -31.64 2.62
C MET A 265 47.13 -32.72 1.56
N ARG A 266 47.53 -33.92 2.01
CA ARG A 266 47.57 -35.12 1.18
C ARG A 266 46.42 -36.03 1.59
N SER A 267 45.64 -36.49 0.62
CA SER A 267 44.70 -37.55 0.83
C SER A 267 45.43 -38.91 0.70
N GLY A 268 45.19 -39.79 1.68
CA GLY A 268 45.80 -41.13 1.67
C GLY A 268 45.18 -42.07 0.61
N ASN A 269 44.06 -41.72 0.03
CA ASN A 269 43.49 -42.41 -1.13
C ASN A 269 44.22 -41.97 -2.39
N GLY A 270 45.26 -42.69 -2.74
CA GLY A 270 46.15 -42.44 -3.84
C GLY A 270 45.43 -41.99 -5.10
N CYS A 271 45.89 -40.88 -5.64
CA CYS A 271 45.58 -40.46 -6.99
C CYS A 271 46.04 -41.58 -7.95
N SER A 272 45.15 -42.54 -8.25
CA SER A 272 45.29 -43.37 -9.44
C SER A 272 44.87 -42.47 -10.60
N ARG A 273 45.78 -42.20 -11.49
CA ARG A 273 45.79 -41.41 -12.73
C ARG A 273 44.45 -41.34 -13.45
#